data_fa0310cfdff6c1bfd332ae64da880c6e
#
_entry.id   fa0310cfdff6c1bfd332ae64da880c6e
#
_cell.length_a   1.000
_cell.length_b   1.000
_cell.length_c   1.000
_cell.angle_alpha   90.00
_cell.angle_beta   90.00
_cell.angle_gamma   90.00
#
_symmetry.space_group_name_H-M   'P 1'
#
loop_
_entity.id
_entity.type
_entity.pdbx_description
1 polymer ?
#
loop_
_entity_poly.entity_id
_entity_poly.type
_entity_poly.pdbx_seq_one_letter_code
_entity_poly.pdbx_strand_id
1 'polypeptide(L)'
;MSDDKSNNPFSRFKKRSHKSSPVKSGAEHKKRFLRAQKATRRFPSFAQWAHLPRLLKSPEKILLNAASILGAISIAALLVWGYTTNLSVQPARGGSYTEGLVGSPQFINPLYSSASSVDQDIARLVYSGLMKWDPTAGLIPDLAESYTISEDETVYTFSLRSDATWHDGTAVSPRDVIFTFDALQSPEYRSPLLGSFQGVSIERVDERTVSFILDESFAPFLSTLSVGIMPADYWGDLDPQTTRLAERNLRPIGSGPYEFSEFEKDKRGVIQSYTLMRYPKYYGGPAYIEDITFKFYPTVEAGIEAIKSKRVEGL
;
A
#
# COMPACT_ATOMS: atom_id res chain seq x y z
N MET A 1 28.77 27.19 54.08
CA MET A 1 30.20 27.08 54.37
C MET A 1 30.88 27.22 53.06
N SER A 2 31.15 28.38 52.78
CA SER A 2 32.40 29.16 52.85
C SER A 2 33.32 28.77 51.75
N ASP A 3 33.44 29.60 50.84
CA ASP A 3 34.35 30.79 50.69
C ASP A 3 35.48 30.38 49.74
N ASP A 4 36.07 31.13 48.97
CA ASP A 4 35.97 32.57 48.61
C ASP A 4 37.16 32.86 47.67
N LYS A 5 36.95 33.79 46.78
CA LYS A 5 37.93 34.78 46.29
C LYS A 5 39.14 34.31 45.46
N SER A 6 39.42 34.91 44.45
CA SER A 6 39.49 36.28 43.94
C SER A 6 40.83 36.54 43.29
N ASN A 7 40.75 37.33 42.28
CA ASN A 7 41.61 38.42 41.86
C ASN A 7 42.93 38.21 41.10
N ASN A 8 42.89 38.61 39.93
CA ASN A 8 43.57 39.65 39.12
C ASN A 8 44.56 40.53 39.92
N PRO A 9 45.41 41.36 39.38
CA PRO A 9 45.86 41.58 37.96
C PRO A 9 47.37 42.03 37.87
N PHE A 10 47.73 42.40 36.66
CA PHE A 10 48.78 43.33 36.25
C PHE A 10 50.26 43.12 36.61
N SER A 11 51.01 43.18 35.59
CA SER A 11 52.17 44.05 35.28
C SER A 11 53.46 43.29 34.92
N ARG A 12 54.07 43.55 33.84
CA ARG A 12 55.08 44.54 33.58
C ARG A 12 55.80 44.36 32.25
N PHE A 13 55.87 45.48 31.60
CA PHE A 13 56.83 45.77 30.53
C PHE A 13 58.24 45.32 30.83
N LYS A 14 58.96 44.75 29.85
CA LYS A 14 60.37 45.09 29.65
C LYS A 14 60.92 44.79 28.26
N LYS A 15 61.29 45.87 27.61
CA LYS A 15 62.48 46.13 26.80
C LYS A 15 62.81 45.32 25.53
N ARG A 16 62.81 46.10 24.47
CA ARG A 16 63.51 45.96 23.21
C ARG A 16 64.95 45.44 23.37
N SER A 17 65.32 44.52 22.46
CA SER A 17 66.70 44.50 21.95
C SER A 17 66.65 44.22 20.48
N HIS A 18 67.14 45.15 19.69
CA HIS A 18 67.47 45.03 18.28
C HIS A 18 68.48 43.90 18.08
N LYS A 19 68.20 43.01 17.17
CA LYS A 19 69.28 42.29 16.47
C LYS A 19 68.91 42.14 14.99
N SER A 20 69.86 42.63 14.20
CA SER A 20 70.04 42.72 12.80
C SER A 20 69.62 41.43 11.98
N SER A 21 68.96 41.68 10.89
CA SER A 21 68.64 40.70 9.83
C SER A 21 69.91 40.20 9.13
N PRO A 22 69.91 38.93 8.72
CA PRO A 22 70.68 38.54 7.54
C PRO A 22 69.74 38.46 6.36
N VAL A 23 70.14 39.13 5.27
CA VAL A 23 69.62 39.05 3.92
C VAL A 23 69.54 37.59 3.49
N LYS A 24 68.36 37.02 3.43
CA LYS A 24 68.14 35.70 2.78
C LYS A 24 67.89 35.88 1.30
N SER A 25 68.88 35.62 0.62
CA SER A 25 69.15 35.07 -0.70
C SER A 25 67.92 34.88 -1.64
N GLY A 26 68.05 35.38 -2.87
CA GLY A 26 67.13 35.27 -3.99
C GLY A 26 66.63 33.89 -4.43
N ALA A 27 66.91 32.85 -3.64
CA ALA A 27 66.42 31.49 -3.89
C ALA A 27 64.97 31.26 -3.44
N GLU A 28 64.47 32.00 -2.41
CA GLU A 28 63.09 31.89 -1.96
C GLU A 28 62.08 32.60 -2.88
N HIS A 29 62.49 33.74 -3.50
CA HIS A 29 61.70 34.39 -4.55
C HIS A 29 61.53 33.55 -5.79
N LYS A 30 62.58 32.83 -6.19
CA LYS A 30 62.51 31.93 -7.36
C LYS A 30 61.62 30.67 -7.09
N LYS A 31 61.62 30.16 -5.86
CA LYS A 31 60.69 29.05 -5.47
C LYS A 31 59.23 29.49 -5.37
N ARG A 32 58.96 30.75 -5.01
CA ARG A 32 57.59 31.28 -5.01
C ARG A 32 57.08 31.51 -6.42
N PHE A 33 57.93 31.97 -7.34
CA PHE A 33 57.61 32.16 -8.74
C PHE A 33 57.38 30.82 -9.44
N LEU A 34 58.15 29.82 -9.14
CA LEU A 34 58.01 28.50 -9.73
C LEU A 34 56.81 27.68 -9.16
N ARG A 35 56.33 28.01 -7.94
CA ARG A 35 55.07 27.45 -7.41
C ARG A 35 53.84 28.09 -8.01
N ALA A 36 53.91 29.36 -8.44
CA ALA A 36 52.81 30.04 -9.12
C ALA A 36 52.58 29.53 -10.56
N GLN A 37 53.61 28.93 -11.20
CA GLN A 37 53.51 28.37 -12.55
C GLN A 37 52.94 26.95 -12.61
N LYS A 38 52.73 26.25 -11.46
CA LYS A 38 52.28 24.83 -11.45
C LYS A 38 50.79 24.63 -11.15
N ALA A 39 49.98 25.68 -11.20
CA ALA A 39 48.53 25.57 -11.10
C ALA A 39 47.86 25.97 -12.43
N THR A 40 48.21 25.29 -13.52
CA THR A 40 47.36 25.32 -14.71
C THR A 40 46.11 24.50 -14.42
N ARG A 41 45.08 25.15 -13.90
CA ARG A 41 43.73 24.59 -13.93
C ARG A 41 43.39 24.33 -15.38
N ARG A 42 43.16 23.08 -15.75
CA ARG A 42 42.77 22.69 -17.12
C ARG A 42 41.46 23.35 -17.60
N PHE A 43 40.70 23.96 -16.69
CA PHE A 43 39.48 24.67 -17.00
C PHE A 43 39.51 26.10 -16.40
N PRO A 44 39.08 27.13 -17.12
CA PRO A 44 38.97 28.48 -16.63
C PRO A 44 37.92 28.55 -15.48
N SER A 45 38.17 29.46 -14.51
CA SER A 45 37.22 29.72 -13.42
C SER A 45 35.98 30.44 -13.93
N PHE A 46 34.83 30.29 -13.22
CA PHE A 46 33.56 30.98 -13.56
C PHE A 46 33.74 32.50 -13.78
N ALA A 47 34.60 33.15 -12.97
CA ALA A 47 34.90 34.58 -13.15
C ALA A 47 35.63 34.88 -14.45
N GLN A 48 36.44 33.96 -14.97
CA GLN A 48 37.14 34.11 -16.26
C GLN A 48 36.18 33.95 -17.44
N TRP A 49 35.16 33.10 -17.32
CA TRP A 49 34.11 32.92 -18.32
C TRP A 49 33.26 34.20 -18.48
N ALA A 50 33.01 34.95 -17.38
CA ALA A 50 32.25 36.19 -17.40
C ALA A 50 32.97 37.32 -18.23
N HIS A 51 34.30 37.25 -18.40
CA HIS A 51 35.07 38.22 -19.18
C HIS A 51 35.27 37.81 -20.65
N LEU A 52 34.94 36.59 -21.02
CA LEU A 52 35.10 36.07 -22.39
C LEU A 52 34.45 36.94 -23.45
N PRO A 53 33.21 37.46 -23.29
CA PRO A 53 32.55 38.29 -24.30
C PRO A 53 33.25 39.61 -24.58
N ARG A 54 34.13 40.10 -23.71
CA ARG A 54 34.88 41.35 -23.89
C ARG A 54 36.12 41.20 -24.75
N LEU A 55 36.62 39.95 -24.90
CA LEU A 55 37.83 39.64 -25.65
C LEU A 55 37.55 39.18 -27.10
N LEU A 56 36.31 38.83 -27.42
CA LEU A 56 35.90 38.30 -28.71
C LEU A 56 35.59 39.40 -29.71
N LYS A 57 35.89 39.13 -30.99
CA LYS A 57 35.50 39.98 -32.12
C LYS A 57 33.99 39.84 -32.41
N SER A 58 33.41 40.81 -33.10
CA SER A 58 31.96 40.85 -33.40
C SER A 58 31.37 39.52 -33.91
N PRO A 59 31.98 38.81 -34.92
CA PRO A 59 31.44 37.54 -35.39
C PRO A 59 31.52 36.41 -34.35
N GLU A 60 32.56 36.41 -33.51
CA GLU A 60 32.76 35.41 -32.46
C GLU A 60 31.75 35.57 -31.30
N LYS A 61 31.34 36.83 -31.04
CA LYS A 61 30.25 37.10 -30.05
C LYS A 61 28.91 36.54 -30.50
N ILE A 62 28.63 36.70 -31.82
CA ILE A 62 27.38 36.16 -32.39
C ILE A 62 27.38 34.65 -32.28
N LEU A 63 28.51 33.98 -32.57
CA LEU A 63 28.63 32.51 -32.46
C LEU A 63 28.50 32.04 -31.00
N LEU A 64 29.14 32.75 -30.07
CA LEU A 64 29.04 32.41 -28.64
C LEU A 64 27.60 32.54 -28.12
N ASN A 65 26.90 33.63 -28.48
CA ASN A 65 25.52 33.85 -28.11
C ASN A 65 24.59 32.78 -28.71
N ALA A 66 24.79 32.44 -29.99
CA ALA A 66 24.04 31.40 -30.65
C ALA A 66 24.27 30.03 -29.99
N ALA A 67 25.50 29.68 -29.65
CA ALA A 67 25.84 28.45 -28.93
C ALA A 67 25.24 28.42 -27.51
N SER A 68 25.25 29.57 -26.81
CA SER A 68 24.64 29.69 -25.48
C SER A 68 23.11 29.51 -25.51
N ILE A 69 22.45 30.12 -26.52
CA ILE A 69 21.00 29.96 -26.73
C ILE A 69 20.68 28.50 -27.06
N LEU A 70 21.45 27.91 -27.99
CA LEU A 70 21.24 26.48 -28.34
C LEU A 70 21.44 25.55 -27.13
N GLY A 71 22.48 25.83 -26.35
CA GLY A 71 22.72 25.08 -25.08
C GLY A 71 21.57 25.24 -24.10
N ALA A 72 21.04 26.44 -23.92
CA ALA A 72 19.88 26.68 -23.04
C ALA A 72 18.62 25.97 -23.55
N ILE A 73 18.36 25.99 -24.87
CA ILE A 73 17.25 25.25 -25.49
C ILE A 73 17.41 23.74 -25.28
N SER A 74 18.63 23.20 -25.47
CA SER A 74 18.92 21.78 -25.28
C SER A 74 18.69 21.36 -23.82
N ILE A 75 19.14 22.17 -22.87
CA ILE A 75 18.90 21.90 -21.42
C ILE A 75 17.42 21.97 -21.14
N ALA A 76 16.69 22.95 -21.61
CA ALA A 76 15.24 23.03 -21.42
C ALA A 76 14.51 21.84 -22.04
N ALA A 77 14.90 21.41 -23.24
CA ALA A 77 14.35 20.21 -23.88
C ALA A 77 14.62 18.94 -23.08
N LEU A 78 15.84 18.77 -22.55
CA LEU A 78 16.19 17.64 -21.69
C LEU A 78 15.41 17.65 -20.37
N LEU A 79 15.19 18.82 -19.77
CA LEU A 79 14.39 18.95 -18.56
C LEU A 79 12.91 18.62 -18.82
N VAL A 80 12.34 19.11 -19.93
CA VAL A 80 10.98 18.78 -20.35
C VAL A 80 10.86 17.28 -20.66
N TRP A 81 11.80 16.72 -21.40
CA TRP A 81 11.82 15.29 -21.70
C TRP A 81 11.93 14.44 -20.42
N GLY A 82 12.88 14.78 -19.54
CA GLY A 82 13.03 14.09 -18.25
C GLY A 82 11.79 14.22 -17.37
N TYR A 83 11.13 15.39 -17.37
CA TYR A 83 9.87 15.60 -16.66
C TYR A 83 8.76 14.73 -17.25
N THR A 84 8.54 14.75 -18.56
CA THR A 84 7.45 14.02 -19.22
C THR A 84 7.65 12.50 -19.18
N THR A 85 8.89 12.00 -19.27
CA THR A 85 9.18 10.56 -19.23
C THR A 85 9.08 9.97 -17.81
N ASN A 86 9.25 10.81 -16.77
CA ASN A 86 9.10 10.38 -15.37
C ASN A 86 7.70 10.67 -14.77
N LEU A 87 6.80 11.28 -15.55
CA LEU A 87 5.39 11.40 -15.14
C LEU A 87 4.73 10.05 -15.27
N SER A 88 4.65 9.30 -14.15
CA SER A 88 3.73 8.17 -14.03
C SER A 88 2.35 8.72 -13.66
N VAL A 89 1.35 8.39 -14.45
CA VAL A 89 -0.05 8.64 -14.06
C VAL A 89 -0.33 7.75 -12.87
N GLN A 90 -0.35 8.33 -11.68
CA GLN A 90 -0.75 7.63 -10.46
C GLN A 90 -2.26 7.77 -10.31
N PRO A 91 -3.00 6.70 -9.98
CA PRO A 91 -4.42 6.81 -9.65
C PRO A 91 -4.60 7.80 -8.50
N ALA A 92 -5.53 8.74 -8.66
CA ALA A 92 -5.89 9.63 -7.57
C ALA A 92 -6.69 8.86 -6.50
N ARG A 93 -6.47 9.19 -5.23
CA ARG A 93 -7.26 8.63 -4.13
C ARG A 93 -8.53 9.44 -3.95
N GLY A 94 -9.64 8.75 -3.69
CA GLY A 94 -10.97 9.36 -3.49
C GLY A 94 -11.91 9.12 -4.66
N GLY A 95 -13.06 9.76 -4.62
CA GLY A 95 -14.12 9.57 -5.59
C GLY A 95 -14.98 8.33 -5.32
N SER A 96 -16.12 8.27 -5.97
CA SER A 96 -17.10 7.19 -5.91
C SER A 96 -17.13 6.43 -7.22
N TYR A 97 -17.48 5.15 -7.15
CA TYR A 97 -17.69 4.27 -8.30
C TYR A 97 -19.02 3.55 -8.16
N THR A 98 -19.80 3.51 -9.23
CA THR A 98 -21.10 2.85 -9.22
C THR A 98 -21.09 1.67 -10.19
N GLU A 99 -21.27 0.46 -9.64
CA GLU A 99 -21.33 -0.79 -10.40
C GLU A 99 -22.77 -1.27 -10.49
N GLY A 100 -23.15 -1.75 -11.68
CA GLY A 100 -24.39 -2.46 -11.90
C GLY A 100 -24.22 -3.95 -11.68
N LEU A 101 -25.09 -4.61 -10.93
CA LEU A 101 -25.11 -6.05 -10.79
C LEU A 101 -26.47 -6.62 -11.17
N VAL A 102 -26.48 -7.79 -11.82
CA VAL A 102 -27.72 -8.48 -12.18
C VAL A 102 -28.09 -9.45 -11.07
N GLY A 103 -29.20 -9.18 -10.38
CA GLY A 103 -29.67 -9.95 -9.23
C GLY A 103 -29.92 -9.07 -8.03
N SER A 104 -29.86 -9.63 -6.83
CA SER A 104 -30.03 -8.93 -5.56
C SER A 104 -29.22 -9.61 -4.46
N PRO A 105 -28.56 -8.85 -3.57
CA PRO A 105 -27.79 -9.43 -2.48
C PRO A 105 -28.71 -10.09 -1.46
N GLN A 106 -28.26 -11.23 -0.94
CA GLN A 106 -28.94 -11.99 0.10
C GLN A 106 -28.02 -12.36 1.25
N PHE A 107 -26.82 -12.83 0.95
CA PHE A 107 -25.87 -13.38 1.92
C PHE A 107 -24.47 -12.86 1.65
N ILE A 108 -24.16 -11.64 2.10
CA ILE A 108 -22.80 -11.13 2.10
C ILE A 108 -22.09 -11.72 3.31
N ASN A 109 -21.86 -13.02 3.23
CA ASN A 109 -21.32 -13.86 4.29
C ASN A 109 -20.52 -15.01 3.67
N PRO A 110 -19.25 -15.21 4.04
CA PRO A 110 -18.39 -16.24 3.47
C PRO A 110 -18.98 -17.66 3.46
N LEU A 111 -19.83 -18.00 4.44
CA LEU A 111 -20.49 -19.32 4.47
C LEU A 111 -21.44 -19.53 3.29
N TYR A 112 -22.04 -18.49 2.72
CA TYR A 112 -23.17 -18.60 1.77
C TYR A 112 -22.94 -17.88 0.47
N SER A 113 -22.03 -16.90 0.43
CA SER A 113 -21.85 -16.00 -0.73
C SER A 113 -21.48 -16.71 -2.03
N SER A 114 -20.89 -17.92 -1.95
CA SER A 114 -20.54 -18.73 -3.11
C SER A 114 -21.74 -19.18 -3.94
N ALA A 115 -22.97 -19.09 -3.41
CA ALA A 115 -24.20 -19.46 -4.11
C ALA A 115 -24.72 -18.38 -5.09
N SER A 116 -24.22 -17.14 -5.00
CA SER A 116 -24.64 -15.99 -5.82
C SER A 116 -23.42 -15.17 -6.23
N SER A 117 -23.32 -14.81 -7.52
CA SER A 117 -22.24 -13.93 -7.99
C SER A 117 -22.31 -12.55 -7.33
N VAL A 118 -23.51 -12.00 -7.16
CA VAL A 118 -23.72 -10.70 -6.46
C VAL A 118 -23.18 -10.73 -5.04
N ASP A 119 -23.53 -11.77 -4.27
CA ASP A 119 -23.07 -11.90 -2.90
C ASP A 119 -21.55 -12.13 -2.84
N GLN A 120 -21.02 -12.92 -3.77
CA GLN A 120 -19.59 -13.24 -3.84
C GLN A 120 -18.75 -12.00 -4.19
N ASP A 121 -19.20 -11.18 -5.16
CA ASP A 121 -18.47 -9.99 -5.58
C ASP A 121 -18.39 -8.95 -4.45
N ILE A 122 -19.50 -8.75 -3.73
CA ILE A 122 -19.52 -7.86 -2.57
C ILE A 122 -18.71 -8.45 -1.40
N ALA A 123 -18.87 -9.76 -1.12
CA ALA A 123 -18.16 -10.40 -0.01
C ALA A 123 -16.64 -10.36 -0.18
N ARG A 124 -16.12 -10.45 -1.40
CA ARG A 124 -14.68 -10.34 -1.70
C ARG A 124 -14.08 -8.97 -1.38
N LEU A 125 -14.88 -7.92 -1.36
CA LEU A 125 -14.44 -6.58 -0.98
C LEU A 125 -14.49 -6.38 0.54
N VAL A 126 -15.39 -7.09 1.20
CA VAL A 126 -15.63 -6.95 2.63
C VAL A 126 -14.77 -7.88 3.47
N TYR A 127 -14.54 -9.10 3.01
CA TYR A 127 -13.80 -10.12 3.77
C TYR A 127 -12.47 -10.45 3.12
N SER A 128 -11.47 -10.73 3.93
CA SER A 128 -10.20 -11.31 3.50
C SER A 128 -10.12 -12.78 3.88
N GLY A 129 -9.49 -13.58 3.02
CA GLY A 129 -9.12 -14.97 3.32
C GLY A 129 -7.71 -15.08 3.87
N LEU A 130 -7.28 -16.29 4.25
CA LEU A 130 -5.87 -16.53 4.57
C LEU A 130 -4.97 -16.29 3.35
N MET A 131 -5.48 -16.69 2.17
CA MET A 131 -4.85 -16.50 0.87
C MET A 131 -5.74 -15.64 -0.03
N LYS A 132 -5.17 -15.00 -1.06
CA LYS A 132 -5.92 -14.29 -2.10
C LYS A 132 -5.29 -14.49 -3.48
N TRP A 133 -6.09 -14.29 -4.52
CA TRP A 133 -5.62 -14.24 -5.89
C TRP A 133 -5.15 -12.83 -6.27
N ASP A 134 -3.90 -12.74 -6.70
CA ASP A 134 -3.33 -11.56 -7.33
C ASP A 134 -3.25 -11.80 -8.85
N PRO A 135 -3.70 -10.84 -9.69
CA PRO A 135 -3.70 -11.02 -11.16
C PRO A 135 -2.32 -11.27 -11.76
N THR A 136 -1.25 -10.84 -11.09
CA THR A 136 0.14 -10.92 -11.58
C THR A 136 0.90 -12.07 -10.93
N ALA A 137 0.77 -12.22 -9.61
CA ALA A 137 1.55 -13.17 -8.82
C ALA A 137 0.82 -14.51 -8.56
N GLY A 138 -0.47 -14.61 -8.93
CA GLY A 138 -1.29 -15.80 -8.65
C GLY A 138 -1.76 -15.84 -7.19
N LEU A 139 -1.76 -17.02 -6.59
CA LEU A 139 -2.20 -17.20 -5.21
C LEU A 139 -1.11 -16.72 -4.23
N ILE A 140 -1.44 -15.73 -3.41
CA ILE A 140 -0.51 -15.12 -2.43
C ILE A 140 -1.15 -15.09 -1.03
N PRO A 141 -0.35 -14.98 0.06
CA PRO A 141 -0.85 -14.71 1.40
C PRO A 141 -1.65 -13.40 1.47
N ASP A 142 -2.71 -13.39 2.31
CA ASP A 142 -3.54 -12.21 2.58
C ASP A 142 -3.63 -11.91 4.09
N LEU A 143 -4.59 -12.47 4.84
CA LEU A 143 -4.60 -12.42 6.31
C LEU A 143 -3.41 -13.17 6.92
N ALA A 144 -2.93 -14.20 6.24
CA ALA A 144 -1.66 -14.81 6.59
C ALA A 144 -0.50 -13.87 6.20
N GLU A 145 0.46 -13.67 7.09
CA GLU A 145 1.74 -13.04 6.81
C GLU A 145 2.68 -14.02 6.10
N SER A 146 2.64 -15.28 6.52
CA SER A 146 3.43 -16.37 5.96
C SER A 146 2.75 -17.71 6.22
N TYR A 147 3.20 -18.74 5.50
CA TYR A 147 2.79 -20.12 5.75
C TYR A 147 3.93 -21.11 5.48
N THR A 148 3.81 -22.31 6.06
CA THR A 148 4.68 -23.44 5.78
C THR A 148 3.84 -24.68 5.50
N ILE A 149 4.40 -25.60 4.71
CA ILE A 149 3.76 -26.87 4.36
C ILE A 149 4.72 -28.00 4.77
N SER A 150 4.19 -29.05 5.38
CA SER A 150 4.97 -30.25 5.70
C SER A 150 5.44 -30.98 4.43
N GLU A 151 6.46 -31.85 4.55
CA GLU A 151 7.04 -32.59 3.42
C GLU A 151 6.03 -33.52 2.73
N ASP A 152 5.05 -34.04 3.49
CA ASP A 152 3.96 -34.90 3.00
C ASP A 152 2.74 -34.12 2.52
N GLU A 153 2.81 -32.77 2.54
CA GLU A 153 1.74 -31.87 2.13
C GLU A 153 0.39 -32.08 2.85
N THR A 154 0.44 -32.60 4.09
CA THR A 154 -0.77 -32.82 4.90
C THR A 154 -0.96 -31.77 5.97
N VAL A 155 0.09 -31.03 6.37
CA VAL A 155 0.02 -30.00 7.41
C VAL A 155 0.40 -28.63 6.84
N TYR A 156 -0.52 -27.70 6.96
CA TYR A 156 -0.37 -26.30 6.52
C TYR A 156 -0.44 -25.38 7.71
N THR A 157 0.66 -24.71 8.05
CA THR A 157 0.72 -23.80 9.19
C THR A 157 0.80 -22.35 8.74
N PHE A 158 -0.14 -21.53 9.18
CA PHE A 158 -0.27 -20.11 8.81
C PHE A 158 0.00 -19.22 10.02
N SER A 159 0.87 -18.23 9.84
CA SER A 159 1.07 -17.14 10.78
C SER A 159 0.21 -15.94 10.36
N LEU A 160 -0.70 -15.50 11.22
CA LEU A 160 -1.59 -14.37 10.95
C LEU A 160 -0.84 -13.04 11.10
N ARG A 161 -1.22 -12.07 10.29
CA ARG A 161 -0.74 -10.69 10.37
C ARG A 161 -1.06 -10.07 11.73
N SER A 162 -0.11 -9.34 12.28
CA SER A 162 -0.31 -8.62 13.53
C SER A 162 -1.07 -7.30 13.40
N ASP A 163 -1.16 -6.77 12.16
CA ASP A 163 -1.78 -5.50 11.81
C ASP A 163 -3.20 -5.65 11.22
N ALA A 164 -3.69 -6.89 11.06
CA ALA A 164 -5.02 -7.14 10.56
C ALA A 164 -6.09 -6.85 11.63
N THR A 165 -7.07 -6.02 11.28
CA THR A 165 -8.20 -5.69 12.14
C THR A 165 -9.52 -5.87 11.39
N TRP A 166 -10.56 -6.18 12.13
CA TRP A 166 -11.94 -6.11 11.68
C TRP A 166 -12.38 -4.66 11.46
N HIS A 167 -13.47 -4.44 10.73
CA HIS A 167 -14.02 -3.10 10.48
C HIS A 167 -14.47 -2.40 11.77
N ASP A 168 -14.77 -3.13 12.84
CA ASP A 168 -15.05 -2.58 14.17
C ASP A 168 -13.78 -2.19 14.96
N GLY A 169 -12.61 -2.46 14.42
CA GLY A 169 -11.31 -2.15 15.01
C GLY A 169 -10.73 -3.23 15.92
N THR A 170 -11.42 -4.34 16.15
CA THR A 170 -10.90 -5.48 16.90
C THR A 170 -9.87 -6.27 16.08
N ALA A 171 -8.92 -6.93 16.73
CA ALA A 171 -7.87 -7.68 16.05
C ALA A 171 -8.37 -9.01 15.50
N VAL A 172 -7.91 -9.39 14.31
CA VAL A 172 -8.12 -10.74 13.76
C VAL A 172 -7.26 -11.74 14.52
N SER A 173 -7.83 -12.89 14.87
CA SER A 173 -7.20 -13.91 15.70
C SER A 173 -7.37 -15.34 15.16
N PRO A 174 -6.58 -16.32 15.62
CA PRO A 174 -6.78 -17.73 15.31
C PRO A 174 -8.19 -18.26 15.62
N ARG A 175 -8.85 -17.69 16.63
CA ARG A 175 -10.22 -18.06 16.99
C ARG A 175 -11.21 -17.80 15.86
N ASP A 176 -11.01 -16.71 15.10
CA ASP A 176 -11.88 -16.34 13.98
C ASP A 176 -11.72 -17.33 12.82
N VAL A 177 -10.47 -17.74 12.57
CA VAL A 177 -10.16 -18.75 11.55
C VAL A 177 -10.81 -20.07 11.92
N ILE A 178 -10.58 -20.58 13.14
CA ILE A 178 -11.17 -21.83 13.62
C ILE A 178 -12.69 -21.76 13.54
N PHE A 179 -13.31 -20.71 14.08
CA PHE A 179 -14.76 -20.51 14.00
C PHE A 179 -15.29 -20.60 12.57
N THR A 180 -14.61 -19.94 11.62
CA THR A 180 -15.05 -19.91 10.22
C THR A 180 -15.06 -21.31 9.62
N PHE A 181 -13.98 -22.04 9.78
CA PHE A 181 -13.86 -23.38 9.19
C PHE A 181 -14.71 -24.42 9.93
N ASP A 182 -14.88 -24.31 11.24
CA ASP A 182 -15.85 -25.14 12.01
C ASP A 182 -17.27 -24.90 11.47
N ALA A 183 -17.63 -23.65 11.23
CA ALA A 183 -18.94 -23.32 10.67
C ALA A 183 -19.11 -23.82 9.21
N LEU A 184 -18.05 -23.76 8.38
CA LEU A 184 -18.05 -24.30 7.01
C LEU A 184 -18.24 -25.81 6.99
N GLN A 185 -17.67 -26.53 7.97
CA GLN A 185 -17.72 -27.98 8.10
C GLN A 185 -18.97 -28.50 8.85
N SER A 186 -19.70 -27.61 9.54
CA SER A 186 -20.89 -28.00 10.27
C SER A 186 -22.12 -28.09 9.36
N PRO A 187 -22.80 -29.27 9.29
CA PRO A 187 -24.03 -29.43 8.54
C PRO A 187 -25.17 -28.51 8.97
N GLU A 188 -25.13 -28.00 10.21
CA GLU A 188 -26.16 -27.12 10.78
C GLU A 188 -26.21 -25.77 10.09
N TYR A 189 -25.07 -25.22 9.66
CA TYR A 189 -25.00 -23.98 8.88
C TYR A 189 -25.46 -24.16 7.44
N ARG A 190 -25.51 -25.39 6.90
CA ARG A 190 -25.90 -25.69 5.51
C ARG A 190 -25.11 -24.88 4.49
N SER A 191 -23.80 -24.73 4.70
CA SER A 191 -22.92 -24.05 3.75
C SER A 191 -22.79 -24.85 2.46
N PRO A 192 -22.87 -24.22 1.28
CA PRO A 192 -22.57 -24.90 0.01
C PRO A 192 -21.11 -25.36 -0.10
N LEU A 193 -20.22 -24.83 0.76
CA LEU A 193 -18.80 -25.18 0.82
C LEU A 193 -18.48 -26.37 1.74
N LEU A 194 -19.48 -26.96 2.42
CA LEU A 194 -19.30 -28.06 3.36
C LEU A 194 -18.38 -29.18 2.82
N GLY A 195 -18.64 -29.64 1.58
CA GLY A 195 -17.85 -30.71 0.97
C GLY A 195 -16.39 -30.36 0.69
N SER A 196 -16.06 -29.09 0.59
CA SER A 196 -14.69 -28.63 0.28
C SER A 196 -13.74 -28.71 1.47
N PHE A 197 -14.26 -28.85 2.67
CA PHE A 197 -13.47 -28.81 3.91
C PHE A 197 -13.65 -30.07 4.78
N GLN A 198 -14.33 -31.09 4.29
CA GLN A 198 -14.43 -32.38 5.01
C GLN A 198 -13.05 -33.02 5.15
N GLY A 199 -12.77 -33.61 6.32
CA GLY A 199 -11.48 -34.25 6.61
C GLY A 199 -10.34 -33.26 6.90
N VAL A 200 -10.64 -31.99 7.16
CA VAL A 200 -9.65 -30.98 7.53
C VAL A 200 -9.82 -30.64 9.01
N SER A 201 -8.80 -30.92 9.82
CA SER A 201 -8.75 -30.49 11.22
C SER A 201 -8.01 -29.16 11.33
N ILE A 202 -8.45 -28.28 12.25
CA ILE A 202 -7.84 -26.97 12.43
C ILE A 202 -7.49 -26.81 13.90
N GLU A 203 -6.24 -26.44 14.16
CA GLU A 203 -5.72 -26.28 15.51
C GLU A 203 -5.07 -24.92 15.70
N ARG A 204 -5.27 -24.34 16.87
CA ARG A 204 -4.51 -23.18 17.31
C ARG A 204 -3.14 -23.62 17.79
N VAL A 205 -2.08 -23.11 17.18
CA VAL A 205 -0.70 -23.39 17.60
C VAL A 205 -0.24 -22.39 18.68
N ASP A 206 -0.49 -21.11 18.44
CA ASP A 206 -0.19 -20.02 19.37
C ASP A 206 -1.18 -18.85 19.22
N GLU A 207 -0.80 -17.65 19.69
CA GLU A 207 -1.67 -16.46 19.66
C GLU A 207 -1.94 -15.92 18.26
N ARG A 208 -1.12 -16.27 17.25
CA ARG A 208 -1.26 -15.82 15.86
C ARG A 208 -1.10 -16.93 14.84
N THR A 209 -0.95 -18.17 15.26
CA THR A 209 -0.66 -19.28 14.38
C THR A 209 -1.77 -20.32 14.43
N VAL A 210 -2.22 -20.74 13.25
CA VAL A 210 -3.16 -21.84 13.04
C VAL A 210 -2.53 -22.91 12.16
N SER A 211 -2.89 -24.15 12.38
CA SER A 211 -2.47 -25.27 11.57
C SER A 211 -3.70 -26.02 11.04
N PHE A 212 -3.68 -26.30 9.73
CA PHE A 212 -4.66 -27.17 9.07
C PHE A 212 -4.00 -28.51 8.84
N ILE A 213 -4.69 -29.55 9.24
CA ILE A 213 -4.24 -30.94 9.12
C ILE A 213 -5.24 -31.68 8.25
N LEU A 214 -4.77 -32.22 7.13
CA LEU A 214 -5.54 -32.94 6.13
C LEU A 214 -5.32 -34.45 6.34
N ASP A 215 -6.37 -35.24 6.14
CA ASP A 215 -6.28 -36.70 6.12
C ASP A 215 -5.40 -37.22 4.96
N GLU A 216 -5.42 -36.52 3.81
CA GLU A 216 -4.64 -36.82 2.63
C GLU A 216 -4.17 -35.53 1.95
N SER A 217 -3.00 -35.58 1.27
CA SER A 217 -2.50 -34.44 0.48
C SER A 217 -3.50 -34.04 -0.60
N PHE A 218 -3.82 -32.74 -0.66
CA PHE A 218 -4.75 -32.17 -1.63
C PHE A 218 -4.17 -30.91 -2.24
N ALA A 219 -3.57 -31.03 -3.42
CA ALA A 219 -2.85 -29.93 -4.08
C ALA A 219 -3.66 -28.61 -4.23
N PRO A 220 -5.01 -28.60 -4.49
CA PRO A 220 -5.78 -27.35 -4.54
C PRO A 220 -6.06 -26.72 -3.17
N PHE A 221 -5.68 -27.33 -2.04
CA PHE A 221 -6.08 -26.88 -0.72
C PHE A 221 -5.79 -25.41 -0.45
N LEU A 222 -4.60 -24.92 -0.79
CA LEU A 222 -4.24 -23.50 -0.62
C LEU A 222 -5.23 -22.55 -1.30
N SER A 223 -5.77 -22.93 -2.46
CA SER A 223 -6.74 -22.09 -3.18
C SER A 223 -8.10 -22.01 -2.47
N THR A 224 -8.47 -23.05 -1.72
CA THR A 224 -9.72 -23.07 -0.94
C THR A 224 -9.65 -22.10 0.25
N LEU A 225 -8.45 -21.78 0.73
CA LEU A 225 -8.21 -20.84 1.83
C LEU A 225 -8.34 -19.36 1.43
N SER A 226 -8.78 -19.09 0.19
CA SER A 226 -9.22 -17.77 -0.25
C SER A 226 -10.66 -17.43 0.19
N VAL A 227 -11.36 -18.36 0.85
CA VAL A 227 -12.65 -18.08 1.50
C VAL A 227 -12.45 -17.03 2.60
N GLY A 228 -13.37 -16.06 2.68
CA GLY A 228 -13.28 -14.99 3.68
C GLY A 228 -13.38 -15.52 5.11
N ILE A 229 -12.58 -14.97 6.01
CA ILE A 229 -12.64 -15.27 7.44
C ILE A 229 -13.71 -14.40 8.09
N MET A 230 -14.41 -14.93 9.07
CA MET A 230 -15.53 -14.30 9.79
C MET A 230 -15.16 -13.99 11.24
N PRO A 231 -15.57 -12.83 11.80
CA PRO A 231 -15.31 -12.52 13.21
C PRO A 231 -16.17 -13.43 14.12
N ALA A 232 -15.50 -14.24 14.93
CA ALA A 232 -16.15 -15.18 15.84
C ALA A 232 -17.05 -14.46 16.88
N ASP A 233 -16.66 -13.27 17.32
CA ASP A 233 -17.44 -12.50 18.29
C ASP A 233 -18.71 -11.91 17.69
N TYR A 234 -18.75 -11.68 16.38
CA TYR A 234 -19.92 -11.16 15.68
C TYR A 234 -20.91 -12.25 15.27
N TRP A 235 -20.45 -13.46 15.02
CA TRP A 235 -21.29 -14.54 14.49
C TRP A 235 -21.56 -15.68 15.49
N GLY A 236 -20.68 -15.88 16.46
CA GLY A 236 -20.69 -17.06 17.32
C GLY A 236 -21.81 -17.11 18.38
N ASP A 237 -22.55 -16.00 18.57
CA ASP A 237 -23.73 -15.94 19.44
C ASP A 237 -25.02 -16.38 18.75
N LEU A 238 -24.99 -16.57 17.42
CA LEU A 238 -26.16 -16.98 16.64
C LEU A 238 -26.28 -18.52 16.59
N ASP A 239 -27.52 -18.98 16.71
CA ASP A 239 -27.82 -20.39 16.43
C ASP A 239 -27.49 -20.71 14.95
N PRO A 240 -26.71 -21.77 14.70
CA PRO A 240 -26.32 -22.16 13.34
C PRO A 240 -27.48 -22.30 12.35
N GLN A 241 -28.62 -22.87 12.82
CA GLN A 241 -29.79 -23.12 11.97
C GLN A 241 -30.51 -21.81 11.56
N THR A 242 -30.38 -20.76 12.35
CA THR A 242 -31.01 -19.47 12.09
C THR A 242 -30.08 -18.43 11.50
N THR A 243 -28.76 -18.70 11.42
CA THR A 243 -27.75 -17.78 10.89
C THR A 243 -28.11 -17.24 9.49
N ARG A 244 -28.72 -18.06 8.63
CA ARG A 244 -29.20 -17.63 7.30
C ARG A 244 -30.28 -16.56 7.34
N LEU A 245 -31.05 -16.45 8.44
CA LEU A 245 -32.12 -15.48 8.60
C LEU A 245 -31.64 -14.17 9.27
N ALA A 246 -30.40 -14.14 9.73
CA ALA A 246 -29.86 -13.00 10.43
C ALA A 246 -29.66 -11.79 9.50
N GLU A 247 -30.09 -10.62 9.95
CA GLU A 247 -29.86 -9.33 9.23
C GLU A 247 -28.35 -9.06 9.05
N ARG A 248 -27.49 -9.64 9.89
CA ARG A 248 -26.04 -9.59 9.81
C ARG A 248 -25.50 -10.04 8.43
N ASN A 249 -26.24 -10.91 7.72
CA ASN A 249 -25.90 -11.30 6.33
C ASN A 249 -25.85 -10.12 5.35
N LEU A 250 -26.58 -9.03 5.66
CA LEU A 250 -26.60 -7.81 4.85
C LEU A 250 -25.86 -6.64 5.52
N ARG A 251 -25.36 -6.84 6.74
CA ARG A 251 -24.57 -5.85 7.52
C ARG A 251 -23.27 -6.49 7.99
N PRO A 252 -22.41 -6.90 7.05
CA PRO A 252 -21.22 -7.65 7.39
C PRO A 252 -20.20 -6.78 8.13
N ILE A 253 -19.48 -7.42 9.06
CA ILE A 253 -18.20 -6.95 9.60
C ILE A 253 -17.13 -7.86 9.04
N GLY A 254 -16.22 -7.29 8.24
CA GLY A 254 -15.13 -8.02 7.61
C GLY A 254 -13.76 -7.44 7.97
N SER A 255 -12.73 -7.89 7.29
CA SER A 255 -11.34 -7.44 7.40
C SER A 255 -10.77 -6.98 6.06
N GLY A 256 -11.62 -6.87 5.04
CA GLY A 256 -11.26 -6.50 3.68
C GLY A 256 -11.05 -4.98 3.49
N PRO A 257 -10.74 -4.59 2.24
CA PRO A 257 -10.46 -3.20 1.91
C PRO A 257 -11.67 -2.25 1.99
N TYR A 258 -12.89 -2.79 2.03
CA TYR A 258 -14.12 -2.02 2.12
C TYR A 258 -15.02 -2.52 3.24
N GLU A 259 -15.62 -1.58 3.96
CA GLU A 259 -16.59 -1.83 5.02
C GLU A 259 -18.01 -1.49 4.56
N PHE A 260 -19.00 -2.15 5.16
CA PHE A 260 -20.40 -1.85 4.92
C PHE A 260 -20.74 -0.44 5.41
N SER A 261 -21.41 0.36 4.56
CA SER A 261 -21.92 1.68 4.91
C SER A 261 -23.45 1.63 5.07
N GLU A 262 -24.15 1.41 3.97
CA GLU A 262 -25.61 1.42 3.96
C GLU A 262 -26.18 0.63 2.77
N PHE A 263 -27.48 0.38 2.81
CA PHE A 263 -28.25 -0.09 1.68
C PHE A 263 -29.62 0.60 1.63
N GLU A 264 -30.16 0.76 0.44
CA GLU A 264 -31.50 1.30 0.22
C GLU A 264 -32.45 0.21 -0.26
N LYS A 265 -33.68 0.23 0.29
CA LYS A 265 -34.76 -0.68 -0.12
C LYS A 265 -35.90 0.07 -0.78
N ASP A 266 -36.54 -0.56 -1.76
CA ASP A 266 -37.79 -0.06 -2.28
C ASP A 266 -38.98 -0.31 -1.31
N LYS A 267 -40.15 0.17 -1.67
CA LYS A 267 -41.39 0.01 -0.85
C LYS A 267 -41.79 -1.46 -0.64
N ARG A 268 -41.23 -2.39 -1.39
CA ARG A 268 -41.49 -3.83 -1.29
C ARG A 268 -40.42 -4.54 -0.47
N GLY A 269 -39.43 -3.80 0.02
CA GLY A 269 -38.29 -4.35 0.79
C GLY A 269 -37.15 -4.92 -0.06
N VAL A 270 -37.16 -4.72 -1.39
CA VAL A 270 -36.08 -5.17 -2.27
C VAL A 270 -34.94 -4.17 -2.24
N ILE A 271 -33.72 -4.65 -2.03
CA ILE A 271 -32.51 -3.82 -2.02
C ILE A 271 -32.28 -3.26 -3.43
N GLN A 272 -32.19 -1.94 -3.55
CA GLN A 272 -31.95 -1.21 -4.79
C GLN A 272 -30.51 -0.76 -4.94
N SER A 273 -29.87 -0.41 -3.84
CA SER A 273 -28.46 -0.05 -3.79
C SER A 273 -27.81 -0.59 -2.52
N TYR A 274 -26.50 -0.82 -2.61
CA TYR A 274 -25.67 -1.28 -1.51
C TYR A 274 -24.32 -0.57 -1.59
N THR A 275 -23.98 0.18 -0.56
CA THR A 275 -22.79 1.04 -0.54
C THR A 275 -21.77 0.53 0.44
N LEU A 276 -20.54 0.42 -0.04
CA LEU A 276 -19.35 0.15 0.73
C LEU A 276 -18.47 1.39 0.78
N MET A 277 -17.85 1.65 1.93
CA MET A 277 -16.80 2.64 2.11
C MET A 277 -15.43 1.97 2.26
N ARG A 278 -14.38 2.63 1.76
CA ARG A 278 -13.02 2.10 2.00
C ARG A 278 -12.71 2.06 3.49
N TYR A 279 -12.11 0.97 3.93
CA TYR A 279 -11.63 0.82 5.30
C TYR A 279 -10.24 1.45 5.43
N PRO A 280 -10.08 2.57 6.18
CA PRO A 280 -8.81 3.31 6.23
C PRO A 280 -7.66 2.54 6.88
N LYS A 281 -8.00 1.56 7.76
CA LYS A 281 -7.03 0.74 8.51
C LYS A 281 -6.74 -0.61 7.86
N TYR A 282 -7.16 -0.80 6.61
CA TYR A 282 -6.87 -2.04 5.89
C TYR A 282 -5.35 -2.27 5.81
N TYR A 283 -4.88 -3.44 6.23
CA TYR A 283 -3.45 -3.78 6.30
C TYR A 283 -2.74 -3.76 4.94
N GLY A 284 -3.46 -3.98 3.83
CA GLY A 284 -2.95 -3.82 2.45
C GLY A 284 -2.83 -2.37 1.99
N GLY A 285 -3.13 -1.41 2.88
CA GLY A 285 -3.24 0.01 2.57
C GLY A 285 -4.63 0.40 2.08
N PRO A 286 -5.06 1.64 2.31
CA PRO A 286 -6.41 2.09 1.94
C PRO A 286 -6.61 2.04 0.43
N ALA A 287 -7.77 1.54 0.01
CA ALA A 287 -8.16 1.50 -1.39
C ALA A 287 -8.18 2.90 -2.03
N TYR A 288 -8.00 2.97 -3.35
CA TYR A 288 -7.99 4.25 -4.07
C TYR A 288 -9.39 4.88 -4.15
N ILE A 289 -10.42 4.07 -4.49
CA ILE A 289 -11.82 4.51 -4.55
C ILE A 289 -12.35 4.64 -3.12
N GLU A 290 -13.04 5.73 -2.82
CA GLU A 290 -13.57 6.00 -1.48
C GLU A 290 -14.86 5.22 -1.22
N ASP A 291 -15.81 5.33 -2.14
CA ASP A 291 -17.11 4.68 -2.04
C ASP A 291 -17.38 3.82 -3.26
N ILE A 292 -17.89 2.61 -3.05
CA ILE A 292 -18.42 1.76 -4.10
C ILE A 292 -19.91 1.53 -3.84
N THR A 293 -20.74 1.91 -4.81
CA THR A 293 -22.18 1.69 -4.76
C THR A 293 -22.60 0.67 -5.80
N PHE A 294 -23.14 -0.45 -5.34
CA PHE A 294 -23.76 -1.46 -6.20
C PHE A 294 -25.22 -1.14 -6.42
N LYS A 295 -25.65 -1.11 -7.68
CA LYS A 295 -27.09 -1.00 -8.08
C LYS A 295 -27.55 -2.29 -8.73
N PHE A 296 -28.72 -2.77 -8.34
CA PHE A 296 -29.20 -4.08 -8.72
C PHE A 296 -30.25 -3.99 -9.82
N TYR A 297 -30.07 -4.85 -10.83
CA TYR A 297 -30.94 -4.92 -12.00
C TYR A 297 -31.52 -6.33 -12.18
N PRO A 298 -32.77 -6.45 -12.63
CA PRO A 298 -33.38 -7.76 -12.78
C PRO A 298 -32.86 -8.56 -13.98
N THR A 299 -32.30 -7.89 -15.00
CA THR A 299 -31.78 -8.52 -16.20
C THR A 299 -30.53 -7.81 -16.72
N VAL A 300 -29.75 -8.51 -17.56
CA VAL A 300 -28.56 -7.96 -18.22
C VAL A 300 -28.92 -6.76 -19.09
N GLU A 301 -30.07 -6.82 -19.81
CA GLU A 301 -30.53 -5.74 -20.68
C GLU A 301 -30.80 -4.47 -19.89
N ALA A 302 -31.40 -4.60 -18.70
CA ALA A 302 -31.64 -3.46 -17.80
C ALA A 302 -30.32 -2.85 -17.28
N GLY A 303 -29.31 -3.69 -17.02
CA GLY A 303 -27.96 -3.25 -16.68
C GLY A 303 -27.27 -2.50 -17.82
N ILE A 304 -27.33 -3.04 -19.05
CA ILE A 304 -26.78 -2.38 -20.24
C ILE A 304 -27.45 -1.01 -20.48
N GLU A 305 -28.76 -0.90 -20.27
CA GLU A 305 -29.46 0.38 -20.39
C GLU A 305 -29.05 1.35 -19.30
N ALA A 306 -28.70 0.86 -18.11
CA ALA A 306 -28.16 1.68 -17.03
C ALA A 306 -26.78 2.25 -17.36
N ILE A 307 -25.88 1.48 -17.99
CA ILE A 307 -24.59 1.97 -18.50
C ILE A 307 -24.79 3.03 -19.57
N LYS A 308 -25.63 2.75 -20.59
CA LYS A 308 -25.92 3.71 -21.68
C LYS A 308 -26.47 5.02 -21.17
N SER A 309 -27.29 4.96 -20.14
CA SER A 309 -27.87 6.15 -19.47
C SER A 309 -26.98 6.76 -18.40
N LYS A 310 -25.74 6.26 -18.22
CA LYS A 310 -24.76 6.72 -17.24
C LYS A 310 -25.28 6.67 -15.78
N ARG A 311 -26.16 5.74 -15.47
CA ARG A 311 -26.65 5.48 -14.11
C ARG A 311 -25.69 4.61 -13.31
N VAL A 312 -24.85 3.86 -14.00
CA VAL A 312 -23.73 3.07 -13.48
C VAL A 312 -22.52 3.24 -14.41
N GLU A 313 -21.33 2.98 -13.90
CA GLU A 313 -20.06 3.13 -14.60
C GLU A 313 -19.53 1.79 -15.12
N GLY A 314 -19.97 0.67 -14.50
CA GLY A 314 -19.67 -0.71 -14.87
C GLY A 314 -20.87 -1.63 -14.72
N LEU A 315 -20.71 -2.91 -15.22
CA LEU A 315 -21.68 -3.99 -15.11
C LEU A 315 -20.97 -5.34 -15.08
#